data_8fa43ce52389ae23600b1e1c01e1fba4
#
_entry.id   8fa43ce52389ae23600b1e1c01e1fba4
#
_cell.length_a   1.000
_cell.length_b   1.000
_cell.length_c   1.000
_cell.angle_alpha   90.00
_cell.angle_beta   90.00
_cell.angle_gamma   90.00
#
_symmetry.space_group_name_H-M   'P 1'
#
loop_
_entity.id
_entity.type
_entity.pdbx_description
1 polymer ?
#
loop_
_entity_poly.entity_id
_entity_poly.type
_entity_poly.pdbx_seq_one_letter_code
_entity_poly.pdbx_strand_id
1 'polypeptide(L)'
;MMLLKRISVVRRIVAILGLLYAVNVSAEGVKSMTLVLESPDFNQLGDIPKKFTCQGDDISPALNWSGVPPQTKSLVLIVDDPDAPDPAKPKMTWVHWILYNIPPAVSGLPEAVATGNLPAGTGQGQNDWKRTGYGGPCPPIGKHRYFHKLYALDIELPDLNQPNKSKLEAAMAGHILEHAELIGTYQKR
;
A
#
# COMPACT_ATOMS: atom_id res chain seq x y z
N MET A 1 -55.65 -82.60 -13.04
CA MET A 1 -55.17 -82.17 -14.36
C MET A 1 -55.36 -80.70 -14.44
N MET A 2 -54.29 -79.92 -14.05
CA MET A 2 -54.35 -78.46 -13.91
C MET A 2 -53.11 -77.88 -14.56
N LEU A 3 -53.35 -77.11 -15.63
CA LEU A 3 -52.35 -76.50 -16.52
C LEU A 3 -51.81 -75.26 -15.90
N LEU A 4 -50.52 -75.19 -15.57
CA LEU A 4 -49.87 -73.95 -15.12
C LEU A 4 -49.37 -73.16 -16.32
N LYS A 5 -49.95 -71.97 -16.52
CA LYS A 5 -49.46 -70.92 -17.48
C LYS A 5 -48.24 -70.24 -16.94
N ARG A 6 -47.11 -70.27 -17.65
CA ARG A 6 -45.94 -69.52 -17.42
C ARG A 6 -46.15 -68.09 -17.95
N ILE A 7 -46.08 -67.09 -17.10
CA ILE A 7 -46.05 -65.67 -17.45
C ILE A 7 -44.56 -65.20 -17.56
N SER A 8 -44.17 -64.82 -18.79
CA SER A 8 -42.86 -64.32 -19.09
C SER A 8 -42.86 -62.83 -18.83
N VAL A 9 -42.06 -62.32 -17.83
CA VAL A 9 -41.88 -60.93 -17.55
C VAL A 9 -40.66 -60.44 -18.33
N VAL A 10 -40.90 -59.67 -19.39
CA VAL A 10 -39.86 -58.97 -20.15
C VAL A 10 -39.46 -57.70 -19.37
N ARG A 11 -38.31 -57.75 -18.75
CA ARG A 11 -37.68 -56.54 -18.16
C ARG A 11 -37.08 -55.65 -19.27
N ARG A 12 -37.71 -54.50 -19.53
CA ARG A 12 -37.14 -53.44 -20.36
C ARG A 12 -36.14 -52.64 -19.49
N ILE A 13 -34.87 -52.81 -19.81
CA ILE A 13 -33.81 -51.95 -19.23
C ILE A 13 -33.81 -50.65 -20.02
N VAL A 14 -34.24 -49.57 -19.37
CA VAL A 14 -34.08 -48.20 -19.91
C VAL A 14 -32.70 -47.71 -19.49
N ALA A 15 -31.77 -47.65 -20.44
CA ALA A 15 -30.46 -47.01 -20.23
C ALA A 15 -30.63 -45.51 -20.32
N ILE A 16 -30.54 -44.84 -19.18
CA ILE A 16 -30.46 -43.36 -19.10
C ILE A 16 -29.02 -43.00 -19.34
N LEU A 17 -28.71 -42.49 -20.54
CA LEU A 17 -27.43 -41.86 -20.85
C LEU A 17 -27.39 -40.47 -20.17
N GLY A 18 -26.78 -40.38 -19.00
CA GLY A 18 -26.49 -39.10 -18.32
C GLY A 18 -25.34 -38.42 -19.03
N LEU A 19 -25.64 -37.34 -19.78
CA LEU A 19 -24.64 -36.47 -20.38
C LEU A 19 -24.04 -35.57 -19.27
N LEU A 20 -22.87 -35.93 -18.76
CA LEU A 20 -22.09 -35.11 -17.83
C LEU A 20 -21.47 -33.94 -18.61
N TYR A 21 -22.09 -32.76 -18.51
CA TYR A 21 -21.45 -31.53 -18.92
C TYR A 21 -20.37 -31.16 -17.89
N ALA A 22 -19.09 -31.40 -18.22
CA ALA A 22 -17.97 -30.88 -17.48
C ALA A 22 -17.89 -29.38 -17.75
N VAL A 23 -18.33 -28.55 -16.79
CA VAL A 23 -18.10 -27.12 -16.83
C VAL A 23 -16.61 -26.90 -16.52
N ASN A 24 -15.82 -26.67 -17.54
CA ASN A 24 -14.46 -26.17 -17.38
C ASN A 24 -14.53 -24.73 -16.86
N VAL A 25 -14.49 -24.54 -15.54
CA VAL A 25 -14.21 -23.25 -14.93
C VAL A 25 -12.72 -23.01 -15.14
N SER A 26 -12.40 -22.27 -16.20
CA SER A 26 -11.06 -21.70 -16.34
C SER A 26 -10.84 -20.74 -15.17
N ALA A 27 -9.97 -21.10 -14.23
CA ALA A 27 -9.44 -20.16 -13.27
C ALA A 27 -8.62 -19.14 -14.08
N GLU A 28 -9.24 -18.03 -14.46
CA GLU A 28 -8.48 -16.87 -14.91
C GLU A 28 -7.55 -16.52 -13.76
N GLY A 29 -6.24 -16.67 -14.01
CA GLY A 29 -5.22 -16.36 -13.04
C GLY A 29 -5.40 -14.91 -12.63
N VAL A 30 -5.72 -14.66 -11.36
CA VAL A 30 -5.71 -13.34 -10.75
C VAL A 30 -4.30 -12.82 -10.94
N LYS A 31 -4.12 -11.92 -11.92
CA LYS A 31 -2.86 -11.23 -12.15
C LYS A 31 -2.58 -10.47 -10.85
N SER A 32 -1.61 -10.94 -10.07
CA SER A 32 -1.16 -10.23 -8.88
C SER A 32 -0.71 -8.84 -9.33
N MET A 33 -1.51 -7.83 -9.00
CA MET A 33 -1.18 -6.44 -9.29
C MET A 33 -0.23 -6.00 -8.18
N THR A 34 1.05 -5.87 -8.51
CA THR A 34 2.06 -5.36 -7.58
C THR A 34 1.77 -3.90 -7.26
N LEU A 35 1.77 -3.55 -5.98
CA LEU A 35 1.66 -2.15 -5.55
C LEU A 35 2.89 -1.37 -6.04
N VAL A 36 2.66 -0.25 -6.69
CA VAL A 36 3.70 0.64 -7.23
C VAL A 36 3.49 2.03 -6.66
N LEU A 37 4.56 2.69 -6.24
CA LEU A 37 4.59 4.07 -5.77
C LEU A 37 5.56 4.88 -6.63
N GLU A 38 5.10 6.00 -7.18
CA GLU A 38 5.85 6.87 -8.07
C GLU A 38 5.63 8.35 -7.73
N SER A 39 6.51 9.21 -8.22
CA SER A 39 6.33 10.66 -8.20
C SER A 39 6.56 11.23 -9.61
N PRO A 40 5.77 12.21 -10.06
CA PRO A 40 6.11 12.95 -11.27
C PRO A 40 7.29 13.90 -11.07
N ASP A 41 7.68 14.16 -9.82
CA ASP A 41 8.67 15.18 -9.46
C ASP A 41 10.11 14.64 -9.40
N PHE A 42 10.27 13.32 -9.13
CA PHE A 42 11.57 12.65 -9.13
C PHE A 42 11.42 11.14 -9.37
N ASN A 43 12.45 10.53 -9.95
CA ASN A 43 12.51 9.09 -10.20
C ASN A 43 13.14 8.36 -9.02
N GLN A 44 13.01 7.01 -9.02
CA GLN A 44 13.69 6.13 -8.08
C GLN A 44 15.19 6.44 -8.01
N LEU A 45 15.72 6.71 -6.81
CA LEU A 45 17.09 7.13 -6.52
C LEU A 45 17.49 8.48 -7.15
N GLY A 46 16.54 9.22 -7.73
CA GLY A 46 16.75 10.54 -8.28
C GLY A 46 16.86 11.63 -7.22
N ASP A 47 17.35 12.80 -7.62
CA ASP A 47 17.41 13.96 -6.72
C ASP A 47 16.00 14.53 -6.50
N ILE A 48 15.64 14.75 -5.23
CA ILE A 48 14.41 15.46 -4.86
C ILE A 48 14.62 16.95 -5.20
N PRO A 49 13.73 17.57 -6.00
CA PRO A 49 13.84 18.99 -6.32
C PRO A 49 13.86 19.88 -5.09
N LYS A 50 14.67 20.94 -5.11
CA LYS A 50 14.86 21.90 -4.01
C LYS A 50 13.56 22.44 -3.44
N LYS A 51 12.53 22.60 -4.29
CA LYS A 51 11.17 23.03 -3.93
C LYS A 51 10.59 22.23 -2.76
N PHE A 52 10.82 20.92 -2.71
CA PHE A 52 10.27 20.01 -1.69
C PHE A 52 11.14 19.86 -0.44
N THR A 53 12.10 20.76 -0.24
CA THR A 53 13.12 20.67 0.82
C THR A 53 13.17 21.93 1.66
N CYS A 54 13.86 21.88 2.79
CA CYS A 54 14.08 23.04 3.68
C CYS A 54 14.83 24.21 3.02
N GLN A 55 15.38 24.04 1.82
CA GLN A 55 16.01 25.12 1.05
C GLN A 55 15.05 25.71 0.00
N GLY A 56 13.86 25.20 -0.15
CA GLY A 56 12.79 25.68 -1.04
C GLY A 56 11.51 25.96 -0.26
N ASP A 57 10.38 25.51 -0.80
CA ASP A 57 9.06 25.82 -0.26
C ASP A 57 8.65 24.88 0.89
N ASP A 58 9.42 23.80 1.15
CA ASP A 58 9.18 22.79 2.18
C ASP A 58 7.79 22.12 2.09
N ILE A 59 7.32 21.92 0.86
CA ILE A 59 6.03 21.31 0.55
C ILE A 59 6.21 19.85 0.12
N SER A 60 5.17 19.03 0.28
CA SER A 60 5.21 17.62 -0.14
C SER A 60 5.21 17.50 -1.67
N PRO A 61 6.00 16.56 -2.26
CA PRO A 61 5.91 16.25 -3.67
C PRO A 61 4.57 15.57 -3.98
N ALA A 62 4.16 15.57 -5.24
CA ALA A 62 3.07 14.74 -5.71
C ALA A 62 3.48 13.26 -5.68
N LEU A 63 2.57 12.40 -5.22
CA LEU A 63 2.76 10.95 -5.19
C LEU A 63 1.58 10.27 -5.89
N ASN A 64 1.88 9.26 -6.72
CA ASN A 64 0.90 8.44 -7.39
C ASN A 64 1.17 6.96 -7.08
N TRP A 65 0.10 6.16 -7.02
CA TRP A 65 0.24 4.71 -6.83
C TRP A 65 -0.80 3.94 -7.62
N SER A 66 -0.47 2.69 -7.90
CA SER A 66 -1.33 1.74 -8.61
C SER A 66 -1.14 0.33 -8.07
N GLY A 67 -1.99 -0.60 -8.49
CA GLY A 67 -1.84 -1.99 -8.08
C GLY A 67 -2.23 -2.27 -6.63
N VAL A 68 -3.07 -1.43 -6.02
CA VAL A 68 -3.60 -1.65 -4.66
C VAL A 68 -4.34 -2.98 -4.62
N PRO A 69 -3.97 -3.92 -3.71
CA PRO A 69 -4.65 -5.21 -3.59
C PRO A 69 -6.14 -5.06 -3.33
N PRO A 70 -7.01 -5.89 -3.92
CA PRO A 70 -8.48 -5.77 -3.78
C PRO A 70 -8.98 -5.86 -2.32
N GLN A 71 -8.25 -6.56 -1.44
CA GLN A 71 -8.62 -6.74 -0.03
C GLN A 71 -8.24 -5.55 0.86
N THR A 72 -7.57 -4.52 0.29
CA THR A 72 -7.10 -3.36 1.04
C THR A 72 -8.27 -2.59 1.65
N LYS A 73 -8.17 -2.31 2.94
CA LYS A 73 -9.11 -1.48 3.70
C LYS A 73 -8.59 -0.07 3.92
N SER A 74 -7.28 0.07 4.07
CA SER A 74 -6.62 1.37 4.21
C SER A 74 -5.20 1.33 3.67
N LEU A 75 -4.66 2.53 3.38
CA LEU A 75 -3.25 2.69 3.03
C LEU A 75 -2.55 3.53 4.11
N VAL A 76 -1.25 3.30 4.25
CA VAL A 76 -0.36 4.05 5.14
C VAL A 76 0.83 4.55 4.34
N LEU A 77 1.19 5.84 4.51
CA LEU A 77 2.40 6.43 3.96
C LEU A 77 3.34 6.84 5.09
N ILE A 78 4.59 6.37 5.02
CA ILE A 78 5.67 6.79 5.91
C ILE A 78 6.80 7.32 5.06
N VAL A 79 7.24 8.56 5.34
CA VAL A 79 8.44 9.15 4.72
C VAL A 79 9.51 9.27 5.78
N ASP A 80 10.66 8.62 5.57
CA ASP A 80 11.76 8.61 6.52
C ASP A 80 13.14 8.62 5.87
N ASP A 81 14.14 9.05 6.64
CA ASP A 81 15.55 9.18 6.28
C ASP A 81 16.40 8.32 7.22
N PRO A 82 16.91 7.16 6.77
CA PRO A 82 17.76 6.30 7.59
C PRO A 82 19.23 6.76 7.66
N ASP A 83 19.62 7.78 6.90
CA ASP A 83 20.99 8.24 6.79
C ASP A 83 21.34 9.36 7.80
N ALA A 84 20.37 9.75 8.65
CA ALA A 84 20.53 10.84 9.61
C ALA A 84 21.50 10.52 10.75
N PRO A 85 22.35 11.48 11.20
CA PRO A 85 22.58 12.80 10.64
C PRO A 85 23.69 12.83 9.58
N ASP A 86 24.41 11.74 9.37
CA ASP A 86 25.56 11.60 8.47
C ASP A 86 25.49 10.22 7.78
N PRO A 87 25.38 10.14 6.46
CA PRO A 87 25.29 8.87 5.74
C PRO A 87 26.51 7.97 5.89
N ALA A 88 27.68 8.53 6.21
CA ALA A 88 28.89 7.73 6.53
C ALA A 88 28.82 7.11 7.94
N LYS A 89 28.00 7.65 8.83
CA LYS A 89 27.81 7.16 10.20
C LYS A 89 26.40 7.45 10.70
N PRO A 90 25.37 6.77 10.17
CA PRO A 90 23.99 6.99 10.59
C PRO A 90 23.81 6.64 12.08
N LYS A 91 22.93 7.39 12.76
CA LYS A 91 22.64 7.19 14.19
C LYS A 91 21.16 6.94 14.46
N MET A 92 20.30 7.35 13.52
CA MET A 92 18.86 7.25 13.66
C MET A 92 18.18 7.24 12.28
N THR A 93 16.93 6.81 12.25
CA THR A 93 16.02 7.09 11.14
C THR A 93 15.19 8.31 11.51
N TRP A 94 15.26 9.37 10.71
CA TRP A 94 14.48 10.59 10.92
C TRP A 94 13.17 10.53 10.16
N VAL A 95 12.04 10.70 10.84
CA VAL A 95 10.71 10.64 10.25
C VAL A 95 10.27 12.02 9.75
N HIS A 96 9.93 12.06 8.47
CA HIS A 96 9.53 13.27 7.76
C HIS A 96 8.01 13.46 7.67
N TRP A 97 7.26 12.36 7.46
CA TRP A 97 5.81 12.41 7.27
C TRP A 97 5.17 11.07 7.59
N ILE A 98 3.99 11.12 8.19
CA ILE A 98 3.18 9.93 8.49
C ILE A 98 1.72 10.24 8.15
N LEU A 99 1.13 9.40 7.27
CA LEU A 99 -0.30 9.34 7.01
C LEU A 99 -0.79 7.90 7.22
N TYR A 100 -1.98 7.75 7.79
CA TYR A 100 -2.62 6.45 7.95
C TYR A 100 -4.12 6.54 7.65
N ASN A 101 -4.76 5.41 7.40
CA ASN A 101 -6.16 5.32 6.96
C ASN A 101 -6.44 6.14 5.69
N ILE A 102 -5.47 6.20 4.75
CA ILE A 102 -5.76 6.73 3.41
C ILE A 102 -6.74 5.77 2.74
N PRO A 103 -7.89 6.25 2.21
CA PRO A 103 -8.86 5.37 1.57
C PRO A 103 -8.27 4.60 0.38
N PRO A 104 -8.56 3.30 0.19
CA PRO A 104 -7.96 2.48 -0.86
C PRO A 104 -8.37 2.90 -2.28
N ALA A 105 -9.45 3.66 -2.43
CA ALA A 105 -9.90 4.22 -3.70
C ALA A 105 -9.05 5.43 -4.16
N VAL A 106 -8.21 5.99 -3.28
CA VAL A 106 -7.30 7.07 -3.62
C VAL A 106 -6.10 6.50 -4.35
N SER A 107 -5.69 7.11 -5.46
CA SER A 107 -4.56 6.67 -6.29
C SER A 107 -3.37 7.63 -6.25
N GLY A 108 -3.38 8.61 -5.35
CA GLY A 108 -2.28 9.57 -5.21
C GLY A 108 -2.60 10.72 -4.27
N LEU A 109 -1.58 11.51 -3.99
CA LEU A 109 -1.65 12.77 -3.24
C LEU A 109 -1.11 13.89 -4.13
N PRO A 110 -1.80 15.02 -4.25
CA PRO A 110 -1.30 16.15 -5.01
C PRO A 110 -0.08 16.79 -4.32
N GLU A 111 0.69 17.54 -5.09
CA GLU A 111 1.73 18.41 -4.56
C GLU A 111 1.16 19.37 -3.49
N ALA A 112 1.95 19.67 -2.48
CA ALA A 112 1.61 20.61 -1.41
C ALA A 112 0.29 20.27 -0.69
N VAL A 113 -0.02 18.98 -0.56
CA VAL A 113 -1.24 18.57 0.14
C VAL A 113 -1.20 19.02 1.60
N ALA A 114 -2.05 19.98 1.94
CA ALA A 114 -2.16 20.48 3.31
C ALA A 114 -3.10 19.59 4.13
N THR A 115 -2.99 19.69 5.47
CA THR A 115 -3.81 18.90 6.42
C THR A 115 -5.30 18.95 6.10
N GLY A 116 -5.83 20.11 5.69
CA GLY A 116 -7.24 20.27 5.34
C GLY A 116 -7.66 19.70 3.98
N ASN A 117 -6.71 19.30 3.15
CA ASN A 117 -6.92 18.78 1.80
C ASN A 117 -6.58 17.29 1.67
N LEU A 118 -6.28 16.61 2.77
CA LEU A 118 -6.08 15.17 2.78
C LEU A 118 -7.40 14.45 2.45
N PRO A 119 -7.33 13.27 1.81
CA PRO A 119 -8.51 12.44 1.60
C PRO A 119 -9.27 12.22 2.90
N ALA A 120 -10.61 12.27 2.83
CA ALA A 120 -11.48 12.10 4.00
C ALA A 120 -11.15 10.79 4.74
N GLY A 121 -11.06 10.83 6.07
CA GLY A 121 -10.71 9.68 6.91
C GLY A 121 -9.21 9.52 7.14
N THR A 122 -8.34 10.23 6.39
CA THR A 122 -6.89 10.12 6.57
C THR A 122 -6.44 10.75 7.89
N GLY A 123 -5.81 9.93 8.73
CA GLY A 123 -5.14 10.37 9.95
C GLY A 123 -3.69 10.78 9.70
N GLN A 124 -3.14 11.61 10.57
CA GLN A 124 -1.74 12.02 10.53
C GLN A 124 -1.00 11.58 11.79
N GLY A 125 0.24 11.10 11.60
CA GLY A 125 1.17 10.85 12.67
C GLY A 125 2.10 12.02 12.95
N GLN A 126 2.83 11.93 14.07
CA GLN A 126 3.83 12.90 14.47
C GLN A 126 5.18 12.56 13.83
N ASN A 127 5.75 13.51 13.11
CA ASN A 127 7.12 13.45 12.59
C ASN A 127 8.15 13.77 13.69
N ASP A 128 9.44 13.70 13.37
CA ASP A 128 10.50 13.94 14.37
C ASP A 128 10.73 15.40 14.74
N TRP A 129 10.11 16.34 14.02
CA TRP A 129 9.96 17.72 14.50
C TRP A 129 8.81 17.90 15.52
N LYS A 130 8.19 16.78 15.98
CA LYS A 130 7.09 16.77 16.96
C LYS A 130 5.83 17.50 16.49
N ARG A 131 5.57 17.46 15.18
CA ARG A 131 4.38 18.03 14.53
C ARG A 131 3.80 17.06 13.51
N THR A 132 2.56 17.24 13.13
CA THR A 132 1.95 16.57 11.97
C THR A 132 2.33 17.29 10.68
N GLY A 133 2.07 16.62 9.54
CA GLY A 133 2.38 17.15 8.22
C GLY A 133 3.78 16.79 7.74
N TYR A 134 4.04 17.20 6.51
CA TYR A 134 5.31 16.99 5.83
C TYR A 134 6.40 17.92 6.39
N GLY A 135 7.63 17.40 6.47
CA GLY A 135 8.85 18.17 6.62
C GLY A 135 9.85 17.68 5.59
N GLY A 136 10.37 18.58 4.78
CA GLY A 136 11.22 18.24 3.64
C GLY A 136 12.64 17.83 4.03
N PRO A 137 13.37 17.25 3.09
CA PRO A 137 14.80 16.97 3.22
C PRO A 137 15.60 18.16 3.70
N CYS A 138 16.40 17.96 4.78
CA CYS A 138 17.29 18.99 5.31
C CYS A 138 18.58 18.39 5.90
N PRO A 139 19.35 17.61 5.11
CA PRO A 139 20.49 16.86 5.62
C PRO A 139 21.57 17.82 6.11
N PRO A 140 22.12 17.62 7.34
CA PRO A 140 23.20 18.48 7.84
C PRO A 140 24.54 18.18 7.13
N ILE A 141 24.78 16.92 6.74
CA ILE A 141 26.05 16.45 6.17
C ILE A 141 25.74 15.45 5.06
N GLY A 142 26.36 15.63 3.87
CA GLY A 142 26.32 14.64 2.79
C GLY A 142 24.99 14.56 2.04
N LYS A 143 24.84 13.49 1.26
CA LYS A 143 23.66 13.19 0.46
C LYS A 143 22.88 12.07 1.13
N HIS A 144 21.65 12.36 1.57
CA HIS A 144 20.77 11.41 2.24
C HIS A 144 19.75 10.79 1.28
N ARG A 145 19.21 9.63 1.65
CA ARG A 145 18.10 8.96 1.00
C ARG A 145 16.82 9.16 1.80
N TYR A 146 15.75 9.44 1.08
CA TYR A 146 14.41 9.67 1.64
C TYR A 146 13.47 8.62 1.10
N PHE A 147 13.05 7.72 1.97
CA PHE A 147 12.22 6.58 1.64
C PHE A 147 10.75 6.98 1.79
N HIS A 148 10.03 6.98 0.68
CA HIS A 148 8.56 7.09 0.67
C HIS A 148 8.03 5.66 0.63
N LYS A 149 7.39 5.21 1.71
CA LYS A 149 6.93 3.83 1.91
C LYS A 149 5.42 3.81 1.97
N LEU A 150 4.77 3.15 1.02
CA LEU A 150 3.33 2.96 0.97
C LEU A 150 2.99 1.51 1.34
N TYR A 151 2.11 1.34 2.31
CA TYR A 151 1.65 0.04 2.79
C TYR A 151 0.16 -0.11 2.52
N ALA A 152 -0.27 -1.25 1.99
CA ALA A 152 -1.67 -1.66 1.88
C ALA A 152 -2.03 -2.56 3.06
N LEU A 153 -3.09 -2.21 3.82
CA LEU A 153 -3.53 -2.96 4.99
C LEU A 153 -4.89 -3.62 4.76
N ASP A 154 -5.11 -4.80 5.37
CA ASP A 154 -6.39 -5.51 5.37
C ASP A 154 -7.37 -5.00 6.43
N ILE A 155 -6.97 -3.99 7.20
CA ILE A 155 -7.78 -3.32 8.21
C ILE A 155 -7.77 -1.80 8.01
N GLU A 156 -8.75 -1.13 8.61
CA GLU A 156 -8.69 0.28 8.97
C GLU A 156 -8.20 0.37 10.42
N LEU A 157 -7.17 1.18 10.66
CA LEU A 157 -6.60 1.35 12.00
C LEU A 157 -7.53 2.20 12.87
N PRO A 158 -7.61 1.94 14.18
CA PRO A 158 -8.31 2.84 15.10
C PRO A 158 -7.66 4.23 15.10
N ASP A 159 -8.35 5.22 15.63
CA ASP A 159 -7.70 6.52 15.88
C ASP A 159 -6.53 6.35 16.87
N LEU A 160 -5.33 6.55 16.36
CA LEU A 160 -4.09 6.40 17.11
C LEU A 160 -3.64 7.70 17.80
N ASN A 161 -4.38 8.80 17.60
CA ASN A 161 -4.10 10.12 18.14
C ASN A 161 -2.64 10.56 17.87
N GLN A 162 -2.37 10.94 16.63
CA GLN A 162 -1.06 11.39 16.15
C GLN A 162 0.10 10.43 16.53
N PRO A 163 0.06 9.16 16.08
CA PRO A 163 1.08 8.18 16.45
C PRO A 163 2.45 8.61 15.90
N ASN A 164 3.52 8.29 16.63
CA ASN A 164 4.84 8.24 16.06
C ASN A 164 5.00 6.98 15.18
N LYS A 165 6.10 6.88 14.43
CA LYS A 165 6.37 5.76 13.54
C LYS A 165 6.28 4.40 14.25
N SER A 166 6.90 4.24 15.42
CA SER A 166 6.91 2.97 16.16
C SER A 166 5.52 2.52 16.59
N LYS A 167 4.67 3.45 17.09
CA LYS A 167 3.29 3.14 17.47
C LYS A 167 2.45 2.74 16.25
N LEU A 168 2.66 3.41 15.11
CA LEU A 168 1.97 3.08 13.87
C LEU A 168 2.41 1.71 13.34
N GLU A 169 3.72 1.44 13.25
CA GLU A 169 4.25 0.15 12.81
C GLU A 169 3.75 -1.01 13.68
N ALA A 170 3.66 -0.81 15.00
CA ALA A 170 3.09 -1.80 15.90
C ALA A 170 1.60 -2.08 15.63
N ALA A 171 0.82 -1.04 15.26
CA ALA A 171 -0.58 -1.20 14.90
C ALA A 171 -0.79 -1.85 13.52
N MET A 172 0.18 -1.72 12.60
CA MET A 172 0.17 -2.34 11.28
C MET A 172 0.62 -3.80 11.30
N ALA A 173 1.30 -4.26 12.36
CA ALA A 173 1.93 -5.57 12.42
C ALA A 173 0.91 -6.70 12.22
N GLY A 174 1.16 -7.59 11.23
CA GLY A 174 0.27 -8.68 10.87
C GLY A 174 -0.88 -8.32 9.93
N HIS A 175 -0.99 -7.04 9.52
CA HIS A 175 -2.06 -6.52 8.67
C HIS A 175 -1.59 -5.99 7.32
N ILE A 176 -0.29 -6.11 7.01
CA ILE A 176 0.27 -5.63 5.75
C ILE A 176 0.03 -6.68 4.65
N LEU A 177 -0.74 -6.31 3.64
CA LEU A 177 -0.97 -7.12 2.43
C LEU A 177 0.18 -6.99 1.44
N GLU A 178 0.63 -5.75 1.22
CA GLU A 178 1.71 -5.43 0.30
C GLU A 178 2.31 -4.06 0.64
N HIS A 179 3.52 -3.79 0.11
CA HIS A 179 4.14 -2.48 0.24
C HIS A 179 4.90 -2.10 -1.03
N ALA A 180 5.04 -0.79 -1.24
CA ALA A 180 5.85 -0.21 -2.30
C ALA A 180 6.74 0.89 -1.73
N GLU A 181 7.86 1.14 -2.41
CA GLU A 181 8.84 2.10 -1.95
C GLU A 181 9.37 2.94 -3.12
N LEU A 182 9.40 4.26 -2.92
CA LEU A 182 10.07 5.22 -3.79
C LEU A 182 11.15 5.94 -2.98
N ILE A 183 12.38 5.90 -3.45
CA ILE A 183 13.52 6.51 -2.79
C ILE A 183 13.95 7.75 -3.58
N GLY A 184 13.90 8.90 -2.96
CA GLY A 184 14.55 10.12 -3.46
C GLY A 184 15.86 10.40 -2.73
N THR A 185 16.71 11.22 -3.29
CA THR A 185 17.97 11.65 -2.66
C THR A 185 18.05 13.16 -2.59
N TYR A 186 18.73 13.68 -1.59
CA TYR A 186 18.99 15.12 -1.47
C TYR A 186 20.29 15.40 -0.72
N GLN A 187 20.98 16.42 -1.18
CA GLN A 187 22.13 17.01 -0.50
C GLN A 187 21.93 18.52 -0.43
N LYS A 188 22.05 19.08 0.76
CA LYS A 188 21.99 20.52 0.96
C LYS A 188 23.21 21.19 0.32
N ARG A 189 22.97 22.25 -0.46
CA ARG A 189 23.99 23.04 -1.15
C ARG A 189 24.11 24.44 -0.57
#